data_f5c66638b7e05777900624b8e1471eec
#
_entry.id   f5c66638b7e05777900624b8e1471eec
#
_cell.length_a   1.000
_cell.length_b   1.000
_cell.length_c   1.000
_cell.angle_alpha   90.00
_cell.angle_beta   90.00
_cell.angle_gamma   90.00
#
_symmetry.space_group_name_H-M   'P 1'
#
loop_
_entity.id
_entity.type
_entity.pdbx_description
1 polymer ?
#
loop_
_entity_poly.entity_id
_entity_poly.type
_entity_poly.pdbx_seq_one_letter_code
_entity_poly.pdbx_strand_id
1 'polypeptide(L)'
;VNAVKCEKRIYENKHNHEREMSKKTLLKTVTAIVGGTLAFGVLRGSRNKPALLKDRITAIINARIFNGDRVIDDTTVVIKGSYVQAVGGEVPSGATVIDGRGATLMPGLIDSHVHTDLDGLRDALLFGVTTELEMNGRWTPRMRKKIAERSDIADLRSPGMGLTPPGGHPTQYMSSSNNLLIRLFFRYPTVSNPEEAVKLVDKRVAEGADYIKIFIEDGTCIGFPGLPVLNDETLNAAVKEAHHNGKMAIAHVTTAEGGRRAIAAGVDGLAHLFFDSQPTPKFADDIASSGAFVIPTLVTISSAVGNNASALAADKRVSSRLSQKWLDSLSRSMNVYPEGKLEDAFAGVMALHKAGVDILAGCDVSEPIPSLGGLAHGASLHQELQLLVAAGLTPIEALQAATSTPARRFALADRGRIAPKARADLLLVDGDPTTNISDTLSIRAVWRQGVQLKK
;
A
#
# COMPACT_ATOMS: atom_id res chain seq x y z
N VAL A 1 -32.60 15.88 -45.08
CA VAL A 1 -31.16 16.07 -45.33
C VAL A 1 -30.48 16.86 -44.18
N ASN A 2 -31.17 17.82 -43.53
CA ASN A 2 -30.58 18.64 -42.49
C ASN A 2 -30.52 17.97 -41.09
N ALA A 3 -31.39 17.04 -40.78
CA ALA A 3 -31.38 16.34 -39.48
C ALA A 3 -30.20 15.35 -39.33
N VAL A 4 -29.89 14.61 -40.39
CA VAL A 4 -28.78 13.63 -40.43
C VAL A 4 -27.39 14.33 -40.34
N LYS A 5 -27.28 15.56 -40.88
CA LYS A 5 -26.05 16.36 -40.76
C LYS A 5 -25.87 16.92 -39.32
N CYS A 6 -26.95 17.20 -38.61
CA CYS A 6 -26.88 17.69 -37.25
C CYS A 6 -26.46 16.57 -36.24
N GLU A 7 -27.04 15.37 -36.37
CA GLU A 7 -26.67 14.21 -35.54
C GLU A 7 -25.22 13.78 -35.76
N LYS A 8 -24.75 13.75 -37.01
CA LYS A 8 -23.35 13.43 -37.33
C LYS A 8 -22.36 14.43 -36.72
N ARG A 9 -22.70 15.70 -36.71
CA ARG A 9 -21.87 16.76 -36.12
C ARG A 9 -21.86 16.73 -34.57
N ILE A 10 -22.97 16.31 -33.95
CA ILE A 10 -23.06 16.11 -32.51
C ILE A 10 -22.25 14.87 -32.10
N TYR A 11 -22.33 13.78 -32.87
CA TYR A 11 -21.57 12.55 -32.65
C TYR A 11 -20.05 12.77 -32.81
N GLU A 12 -19.62 13.50 -33.84
CA GLU A 12 -18.22 13.84 -34.10
C GLU A 12 -17.65 14.80 -33.03
N ASN A 13 -18.43 15.76 -32.53
CA ASN A 13 -18.04 16.67 -31.46
C ASN A 13 -17.94 15.94 -30.10
N LYS A 14 -18.86 15.02 -29.82
CA LYS A 14 -18.82 14.21 -28.58
C LYS A 14 -17.59 13.28 -28.56
N HIS A 15 -17.32 12.62 -29.68
CA HIS A 15 -16.13 11.76 -29.82
C HIS A 15 -14.81 12.52 -29.81
N ASN A 16 -14.76 13.73 -30.34
CA ASN A 16 -13.57 14.58 -30.27
C ASN A 16 -13.34 15.12 -28.87
N HIS A 17 -14.40 15.46 -28.12
CA HIS A 17 -14.28 15.91 -26.73
C HIS A 17 -13.85 14.75 -25.81
N GLU A 18 -14.39 13.56 -26.01
CA GLU A 18 -13.97 12.35 -25.30
C GLU A 18 -12.51 11.95 -25.65
N ARG A 19 -12.09 12.12 -26.91
CA ARG A 19 -10.68 11.91 -27.33
C ARG A 19 -9.73 12.96 -26.75
N GLU A 20 -10.11 14.23 -26.62
CA GLU A 20 -9.27 15.26 -26.00
C GLU A 20 -9.19 15.11 -24.47
N MET A 21 -10.29 14.77 -23.81
CA MET A 21 -10.28 14.44 -22.37
C MET A 21 -9.44 13.18 -22.11
N SER A 22 -9.58 12.15 -22.94
CA SER A 22 -8.76 10.93 -22.88
C SER A 22 -7.26 11.24 -23.03
N LYS A 23 -6.87 12.13 -23.96
CA LYS A 23 -5.47 12.51 -24.17
C LYS A 23 -4.87 13.28 -22.99
N LYS A 24 -5.60 14.18 -22.36
CA LYS A 24 -5.13 14.95 -21.19
C LYS A 24 -5.07 14.07 -19.93
N THR A 25 -5.99 13.13 -19.79
CA THR A 25 -6.02 12.15 -18.70
C THR A 25 -4.89 11.13 -18.87
N LEU A 26 -4.70 10.60 -20.09
CA LEU A 26 -3.66 9.64 -20.41
C LEU A 26 -2.24 10.20 -20.19
N LEU A 27 -2.02 11.50 -20.44
CA LEU A 27 -0.72 12.15 -20.21
C LEU A 27 -0.33 12.19 -18.72
N LYS A 28 -1.32 12.28 -17.82
CA LYS A 28 -1.10 12.20 -16.38
C LYS A 28 -0.89 10.75 -15.91
N THR A 29 -1.55 9.79 -16.53
CA THR A 29 -1.53 8.37 -16.18
C THR A 29 -0.15 7.74 -16.28
N VAL A 30 0.59 8.04 -17.35
CA VAL A 30 1.91 7.44 -17.58
C VAL A 30 2.96 8.00 -16.64
N THR A 31 2.75 9.18 -16.08
CA THR A 31 3.69 9.80 -15.14
C THR A 31 3.70 9.09 -13.78
N ALA A 32 2.63 8.41 -13.38
CA ALA A 32 2.52 7.78 -12.06
C ALA A 32 2.77 6.26 -12.06
N ILE A 33 2.35 5.54 -13.09
CA ILE A 33 2.64 4.09 -13.17
C ILE A 33 4.14 3.84 -13.33
N VAL A 34 4.89 4.79 -13.85
CA VAL A 34 6.29 4.62 -14.24
C VAL A 34 7.27 5.49 -13.48
N GLY A 35 6.82 6.45 -12.79
CA GLY A 35 7.72 7.30 -12.01
C GLY A 35 6.89 8.16 -11.09
N GLY A 36 7.22 8.10 -9.83
CA GLY A 36 6.94 9.24 -9.00
C GLY A 36 7.27 10.47 -9.80
N THR A 37 6.30 11.29 -10.02
CA THR A 37 6.32 12.55 -10.76
C THR A 37 7.71 13.19 -10.63
N LEU A 38 8.24 13.73 -11.69
CA LEU A 38 9.18 14.85 -11.62
C LEU A 38 8.47 15.99 -10.86
N ALA A 39 8.19 15.74 -9.59
CA ALA A 39 7.75 16.74 -8.65
C ALA A 39 8.96 17.60 -8.32
N PHE A 40 9.37 18.46 -9.24
CA PHE A 40 9.99 19.74 -8.92
C PHE A 40 8.94 20.66 -8.29
N GLY A 41 8.02 20.10 -7.52
CA GLY A 41 7.27 20.81 -6.51
C GLY A 41 8.23 21.11 -5.38
N VAL A 42 8.58 22.37 -5.23
CA VAL A 42 9.33 22.88 -4.10
C VAL A 42 8.77 22.26 -2.83
N LEU A 43 9.55 21.40 -2.15
CA LEU A 43 9.26 20.83 -0.84
C LEU A 43 9.22 21.97 0.21
N ARG A 44 8.25 22.88 0.09
CA ARG A 44 7.85 23.87 1.10
C ARG A 44 6.77 23.27 1.98
N GLY A 45 7.11 22.23 2.73
CA GLY A 45 6.31 21.77 3.87
C GLY A 45 6.75 22.54 5.12
N SER A 46 5.83 22.76 6.03
CA SER A 46 6.10 23.34 7.35
C SER A 46 7.20 22.51 8.03
N ARG A 47 8.40 23.07 8.12
CA ARG A 47 9.49 22.53 8.93
C ARG A 47 9.13 22.78 10.39
N ASN A 48 8.46 21.84 11.05
CA ASN A 48 8.50 21.80 12.49
C ASN A 48 9.96 21.55 12.87
N LYS A 49 10.60 22.57 13.44
CA LYS A 49 12.02 22.46 13.83
C LYS A 49 12.15 21.34 14.85
N PRO A 50 12.98 20.30 14.63
CA PRO A 50 13.14 19.16 15.55
C PRO A 50 13.50 19.58 16.98
N ALA A 51 14.13 20.74 17.16
CA ALA A 51 14.51 21.27 18.46
C ALA A 51 13.31 21.66 19.37
N LEU A 52 12.18 22.09 18.79
CA LEU A 52 10.99 22.47 19.56
C LEU A 52 10.14 21.28 20.02
N LEU A 53 10.41 20.07 19.50
CA LEU A 53 9.66 18.87 19.84
C LEU A 53 10.28 18.08 21.00
N LYS A 54 11.59 18.20 21.26
CA LYS A 54 12.31 17.37 22.25
C LYS A 54 11.70 17.41 23.65
N ASP A 55 11.20 18.56 24.06
CA ASP A 55 10.67 18.78 25.41
C ASP A 55 9.15 18.77 25.47
N ARG A 56 8.47 18.60 24.33
CA ARG A 56 7.01 18.51 24.30
C ARG A 56 6.56 17.18 24.88
N ILE A 57 5.73 17.24 25.92
CA ILE A 57 5.10 16.08 26.51
C ILE A 57 3.60 16.11 26.21
N THR A 58 3.08 14.99 25.69
CA THR A 58 1.64 14.77 25.48
C THR A 58 1.25 13.51 26.22
N ALA A 59 0.19 13.56 27.03
CA ALA A 59 -0.39 12.41 27.68
C ALA A 59 -1.78 12.12 27.10
N ILE A 60 -1.97 10.94 26.56
CA ILE A 60 -3.28 10.44 26.14
C ILE A 60 -3.79 9.57 27.29
N ILE A 61 -4.94 9.90 27.85
CA ILE A 61 -5.49 9.23 29.04
C ILE A 61 -6.88 8.67 28.77
N ASN A 62 -7.33 7.72 29.57
CA ASN A 62 -8.67 7.12 29.53
C ASN A 62 -9.00 6.44 28.20
N ALA A 63 -8.01 6.10 27.38
CA ALA A 63 -8.22 5.36 26.13
C ALA A 63 -8.10 3.86 26.37
N ARG A 64 -8.87 3.05 25.64
CA ARG A 64 -8.48 1.66 25.41
C ARG A 64 -7.17 1.67 24.61
N ILE A 65 -6.23 0.77 24.92
CA ILE A 65 -4.96 0.69 24.20
C ILE A 65 -4.84 -0.66 23.53
N PHE A 66 -4.83 -0.67 22.18
CA PHE A 66 -4.32 -1.78 21.40
C PHE A 66 -2.83 -1.53 21.13
N ASN A 67 -1.96 -2.36 21.70
CA ASN A 67 -0.53 -2.08 21.68
C ASN A 67 0.20 -2.52 20.38
N GLY A 68 -0.55 -3.07 19.42
CA GLY A 68 -0.04 -3.65 18.18
C GLY A 68 -0.10 -5.18 18.17
N ASP A 69 -0.29 -5.80 19.32
CA ASP A 69 -0.44 -7.24 19.51
C ASP A 69 -1.77 -7.59 20.17
N ARG A 70 -2.15 -6.87 21.23
CA ARG A 70 -3.36 -7.10 22.01
C ARG A 70 -3.85 -5.83 22.68
N VAL A 71 -5.06 -5.87 23.19
CA VAL A 71 -5.56 -4.86 24.15
C VAL A 71 -4.83 -5.05 25.47
N ILE A 72 -4.43 -3.94 26.10
CA ILE A 72 -3.80 -3.93 27.43
C ILE A 72 -4.64 -3.14 28.43
N ASP A 73 -4.47 -3.43 29.73
CA ASP A 73 -5.28 -2.85 30.81
C ASP A 73 -4.94 -1.39 31.12
N ASP A 74 -3.76 -0.90 30.70
CA ASP A 74 -3.37 0.49 30.83
C ASP A 74 -4.26 1.40 30.00
N THR A 75 -4.46 2.62 30.49
CA THR A 75 -5.29 3.64 29.81
C THR A 75 -4.54 4.94 29.52
N THR A 76 -3.23 4.99 29.83
CA THR A 76 -2.39 6.18 29.68
C THR A 76 -1.19 5.90 28.80
N VAL A 77 -0.93 6.77 27.81
CA VAL A 77 0.29 6.77 27.02
C VAL A 77 0.91 8.16 27.06
N VAL A 78 2.18 8.22 27.45
CA VAL A 78 2.96 9.45 27.49
C VAL A 78 3.91 9.49 26.29
N ILE A 79 3.80 10.56 25.52
CA ILE A 79 4.66 10.87 24.38
C ILE A 79 5.62 11.99 24.81
N LYS A 80 6.93 11.80 24.59
CA LYS A 80 7.93 12.85 24.74
C LYS A 80 8.70 13.02 23.43
N GLY A 81 8.63 14.20 22.86
CA GLY A 81 9.20 14.46 21.53
C GLY A 81 8.58 13.53 20.47
N SER A 82 9.41 12.72 19.84
CA SER A 82 8.99 11.82 18.75
C SER A 82 8.73 10.37 19.22
N TYR A 83 8.78 10.08 20.50
CA TYR A 83 8.74 8.71 21.01
C TYR A 83 7.73 8.52 22.13
N VAL A 84 7.20 7.32 22.25
CA VAL A 84 6.47 6.88 23.44
C VAL A 84 7.47 6.80 24.60
N GLN A 85 7.21 7.58 25.66
CA GLN A 85 8.03 7.61 26.85
C GLN A 85 7.59 6.52 27.85
N ALA A 86 6.28 6.40 28.06
CA ALA A 86 5.69 5.46 29.01
C ALA A 86 4.32 4.98 28.53
N VAL A 87 3.96 3.80 28.99
CA VAL A 87 2.61 3.22 28.90
C VAL A 87 2.21 2.89 30.33
N GLY A 88 1.05 3.40 30.76
CA GLY A 88 0.66 3.40 32.19
C GLY A 88 1.34 4.51 32.99
N GLY A 89 1.02 4.54 34.29
CA GLY A 89 1.60 5.47 35.27
C GLY A 89 0.95 6.84 35.28
N GLU A 90 1.59 7.76 36.02
CA GLU A 90 1.10 9.11 36.27
C GLU A 90 1.33 10.04 35.04
N VAL A 91 0.46 11.03 34.90
CA VAL A 91 0.61 12.08 33.89
C VAL A 91 1.69 13.06 34.34
N PRO A 92 2.78 13.25 33.56
CA PRO A 92 3.84 14.19 33.91
C PRO A 92 3.32 15.63 34.02
N SER A 93 3.86 16.39 35.00
CA SER A 93 3.56 17.81 35.11
C SER A 93 3.92 18.56 33.83
N GLY A 94 3.04 19.47 33.40
CA GLY A 94 3.22 20.26 32.20
C GLY A 94 2.91 19.51 30.88
N ALA A 95 2.42 18.28 30.94
CA ALA A 95 1.98 17.56 29.75
C ALA A 95 0.69 18.17 29.16
N THR A 96 0.63 18.22 27.82
CA THR A 96 -0.65 18.43 27.12
C THR A 96 -1.48 17.17 27.26
N VAL A 97 -2.62 17.25 27.94
CA VAL A 97 -3.50 16.09 28.18
C VAL A 97 -4.55 15.99 27.10
N ILE A 98 -4.72 14.77 26.57
CA ILE A 98 -5.76 14.41 25.60
C ILE A 98 -6.62 13.31 26.24
N ASP A 99 -7.91 13.60 26.43
CA ASP A 99 -8.87 12.61 26.93
C ASP A 99 -9.29 11.67 25.78
N GLY A 100 -8.93 10.41 25.92
CA GLY A 100 -9.25 9.32 25.01
C GLY A 100 -10.52 8.56 25.37
N ARG A 101 -11.36 9.05 26.29
CA ARG A 101 -12.58 8.36 26.73
C ARG A 101 -13.49 8.00 25.54
N GLY A 102 -13.92 6.76 25.52
CA GLY A 102 -14.74 6.21 24.42
C GLY A 102 -13.96 5.93 23.14
N ALA A 103 -12.62 6.06 23.16
CA ALA A 103 -11.75 5.81 22.02
C ALA A 103 -10.75 4.69 22.26
N THR A 104 -10.21 4.15 21.17
CA THR A 104 -9.08 3.21 21.19
C THR A 104 -7.86 3.89 20.59
N LEU A 105 -6.75 3.88 21.35
CA LEU A 105 -5.44 4.27 20.87
C LEU A 105 -4.71 3.04 20.33
N MET A 106 -4.15 3.15 19.15
CA MET A 106 -3.46 2.08 18.46
C MET A 106 -2.21 2.60 17.74
N PRO A 107 -1.26 1.73 17.33
CA PRO A 107 -0.17 2.15 16.46
C PRO A 107 -0.72 2.73 15.17
N GLY A 108 -0.01 3.68 14.58
CA GLY A 108 -0.29 4.14 13.22
C GLY A 108 -0.21 2.98 12.24
N LEU A 109 -1.15 2.94 11.30
CA LEU A 109 -1.27 1.86 10.33
C LEU A 109 -0.09 1.86 9.35
N ILE A 110 0.22 0.67 8.84
CA ILE A 110 1.22 0.42 7.80
C ILE A 110 0.49 -0.20 6.61
N ASP A 111 0.50 0.47 5.46
CA ASP A 111 0.04 -0.11 4.19
C ASP A 111 1.22 -0.84 3.55
N SER A 112 1.08 -2.16 3.41
CA SER A 112 2.19 -3.03 2.98
C SER A 112 2.36 -3.11 1.46
N HIS A 113 1.48 -2.47 0.68
CA HIS A 113 1.58 -2.44 -0.78
C HIS A 113 0.87 -1.22 -1.36
N VAL A 114 1.64 -0.28 -1.88
CA VAL A 114 1.13 0.91 -2.57
C VAL A 114 2.04 1.33 -3.74
N HIS A 115 1.49 2.17 -4.61
CA HIS A 115 2.22 2.99 -5.59
C HIS A 115 1.89 4.45 -5.31
N THR A 116 2.81 5.17 -4.66
CA THR A 116 2.50 6.46 -4.03
C THR A 116 3.34 7.61 -4.54
N ASP A 117 2.86 8.82 -4.30
CA ASP A 117 3.59 10.08 -4.47
C ASP A 117 3.47 10.93 -3.18
N LEU A 118 3.92 12.18 -3.21
CA LEU A 118 3.85 13.06 -2.03
C LEU A 118 2.42 13.39 -1.60
N ASP A 119 1.49 13.44 -2.54
CA ASP A 119 0.07 13.68 -2.24
C ASP A 119 -0.58 12.40 -1.69
N GLY A 120 -0.23 11.23 -2.25
CA GLY A 120 -0.63 9.93 -1.72
C GLY A 120 -0.17 9.73 -0.28
N LEU A 121 1.10 10.03 0.04
CA LEU A 121 1.62 9.99 1.42
C LEU A 121 0.88 10.93 2.37
N ARG A 122 0.39 12.07 1.88
CA ARG A 122 -0.43 13.01 2.67
C ARG A 122 -1.82 12.45 2.88
N ASP A 123 -2.46 11.98 1.82
CA ASP A 123 -3.80 11.39 1.86
C ASP A 123 -3.80 10.16 2.79
N ALA A 124 -2.78 9.29 2.72
CA ALA A 124 -2.61 8.16 3.62
C ALA A 124 -2.57 8.58 5.10
N LEU A 125 -1.81 9.63 5.43
CA LEU A 125 -1.71 10.10 6.81
C LEU A 125 -3.04 10.65 7.35
N LEU A 126 -3.91 11.23 6.51
CA LEU A 126 -5.26 11.68 6.89
C LEU A 126 -6.13 10.51 7.40
N PHE A 127 -5.83 9.28 6.97
CA PHE A 127 -6.49 8.05 7.38
C PHE A 127 -5.70 7.24 8.42
N GLY A 128 -4.70 7.84 9.07
CA GLY A 128 -3.91 7.17 10.10
C GLY A 128 -2.89 6.16 9.59
N VAL A 129 -2.70 6.05 8.26
CA VAL A 129 -1.59 5.29 7.68
C VAL A 129 -0.33 6.12 7.81
N THR A 130 0.54 5.72 8.73
CA THR A 130 1.75 6.47 9.08
C THR A 130 3.00 5.99 8.34
N THR A 131 2.90 4.85 7.66
CA THR A 131 3.97 4.25 6.84
C THR A 131 3.37 3.57 5.62
N GLU A 132 3.94 3.82 4.45
CA GLU A 132 3.63 3.14 3.21
C GLU A 132 4.85 2.34 2.72
N LEU A 133 4.63 1.08 2.35
CA LEU A 133 5.60 0.20 1.71
C LEU A 133 5.33 0.23 0.20
N GLU A 134 6.01 1.12 -0.48
CA GLU A 134 5.87 1.35 -1.91
C GLU A 134 6.50 0.20 -2.69
N MET A 135 5.90 -0.27 -3.78
CA MET A 135 6.30 -1.51 -4.44
C MET A 135 6.89 -1.34 -5.84
N ASN A 136 6.90 -0.13 -6.41
CA ASN A 136 7.51 0.11 -7.72
C ASN A 136 7.62 1.60 -8.05
N GLY A 137 8.60 2.33 -7.51
CA GLY A 137 8.72 3.77 -7.71
C GLY A 137 10.16 4.30 -7.74
N ARG A 138 10.33 5.53 -8.21
CA ARG A 138 11.63 6.21 -8.28
C ARG A 138 11.88 7.10 -7.07
N TRP A 139 12.18 6.48 -5.93
CA TRP A 139 12.46 7.16 -4.69
C TRP A 139 13.94 7.16 -4.36
N THR A 140 14.63 8.26 -4.65
CA THR A 140 16.06 8.38 -4.32
C THR A 140 16.31 8.40 -2.81
N PRO A 141 17.49 7.99 -2.32
CA PRO A 141 17.83 8.07 -0.89
C PRO A 141 17.62 9.47 -0.30
N ARG A 142 17.94 10.52 -1.08
CA ARG A 142 17.72 11.92 -0.65
C ARG A 142 16.24 12.25 -0.47
N MET A 143 15.36 11.78 -1.36
CA MET A 143 13.91 11.99 -1.24
C MET A 143 13.37 11.26 -0.01
N ARG A 144 13.72 9.98 0.17
CA ARG A 144 13.29 9.18 1.32
C ARG A 144 13.77 9.77 2.66
N LYS A 145 15.02 10.24 2.73
CA LYS A 145 15.53 10.96 3.91
C LYS A 145 14.69 12.19 4.23
N LYS A 146 14.32 13.00 3.22
CA LYS A 146 13.48 14.18 3.42
C LYS A 146 12.06 13.81 3.89
N ILE A 147 11.49 12.70 3.39
CA ILE A 147 10.19 12.18 3.82
C ILE A 147 10.28 11.74 5.29
N ALA A 148 11.30 10.99 5.66
CA ALA A 148 11.51 10.53 7.03
C ALA A 148 11.65 11.67 8.06
N GLU A 149 12.07 12.87 7.62
CA GLU A 149 12.19 14.06 8.48
C GLU A 149 10.87 14.85 8.61
N ARG A 150 9.79 14.46 7.90
CA ARG A 150 8.49 15.14 7.89
C ARG A 150 7.50 14.46 8.82
N SER A 151 6.62 15.27 9.41
CA SER A 151 5.51 14.80 10.26
C SER A 151 4.13 15.08 9.67
N ASP A 152 4.07 15.66 8.47
CA ASP A 152 2.83 16.04 7.77
C ASP A 152 2.49 15.11 6.59
N ILE A 153 3.26 14.04 6.43
CA ILE A 153 3.03 12.94 5.47
C ILE A 153 3.44 11.60 6.09
N ALA A 154 2.96 10.50 5.55
CA ALA A 154 3.39 9.15 5.94
C ALA A 154 4.88 8.92 5.64
N ASP A 155 5.50 7.96 6.35
CA ASP A 155 6.86 7.46 6.03
C ASP A 155 6.82 6.54 4.82
N LEU A 156 7.98 6.32 4.20
CA LEU A 156 8.10 5.54 2.99
C LEU A 156 9.26 4.55 3.06
N ARG A 157 9.01 3.32 2.59
CA ARG A 157 10.03 2.35 2.16
C ARG A 157 9.78 1.99 0.71
N SER A 158 10.84 1.71 -0.06
CA SER A 158 10.71 1.44 -1.50
C SER A 158 11.80 0.51 -2.04
N PRO A 159 11.47 -0.39 -2.97
CA PRO A 159 12.43 -1.23 -3.69
C PRO A 159 13.11 -0.49 -4.84
N GLY A 160 12.68 0.75 -5.14
CA GLY A 160 12.93 1.32 -6.46
C GLY A 160 12.06 0.64 -7.54
N MET A 161 12.51 0.66 -8.77
CA MET A 161 11.78 -0.01 -9.88
C MET A 161 12.08 -1.51 -9.88
N GLY A 162 11.04 -2.32 -9.89
CA GLY A 162 11.13 -3.78 -9.84
C GLY A 162 11.73 -4.41 -11.11
N LEU A 163 12.01 -5.71 -11.03
CA LEU A 163 12.57 -6.52 -12.12
C LEU A 163 11.45 -7.16 -12.94
N THR A 164 11.56 -7.06 -14.26
CA THR A 164 10.62 -7.65 -15.21
C THR A 164 11.34 -7.94 -16.53
N PRO A 165 10.88 -8.90 -17.38
CA PRO A 165 11.46 -9.08 -18.69
C PRO A 165 11.01 -7.98 -19.68
N PRO A 166 11.67 -7.83 -20.83
CA PRO A 166 11.19 -6.96 -21.90
C PRO A 166 9.74 -7.31 -22.31
N GLY A 167 8.85 -6.31 -22.30
CA GLY A 167 7.42 -6.50 -22.59
C GLY A 167 6.59 -7.06 -21.43
N GLY A 168 7.20 -7.46 -20.33
CA GLY A 168 6.51 -7.94 -19.13
C GLY A 168 5.86 -6.81 -18.32
N HIS A 169 5.03 -7.16 -17.34
CA HIS A 169 4.37 -6.22 -16.44
C HIS A 169 5.42 -5.44 -15.60
N PRO A 170 5.28 -4.12 -15.43
CA PRO A 170 4.20 -3.22 -15.86
C PRO A 170 4.49 -2.47 -17.17
N THR A 171 5.39 -2.94 -18.03
CA THR A 171 5.83 -2.22 -19.24
C THR A 171 4.72 -2.07 -20.29
N GLN A 172 3.70 -2.94 -20.26
CA GLN A 172 2.56 -2.88 -21.19
C GLN A 172 1.79 -1.54 -21.05
N TYR A 173 1.71 -0.96 -19.88
CA TYR A 173 1.07 0.34 -19.68
C TYR A 173 1.83 1.49 -20.36
N MET A 174 3.13 1.32 -20.58
CA MET A 174 3.96 2.32 -21.25
C MET A 174 3.88 2.21 -22.77
N SER A 175 3.85 0.98 -23.29
CA SER A 175 3.74 0.72 -24.74
C SER A 175 2.36 1.10 -25.28
N SER A 176 1.31 1.03 -24.44
CA SER A 176 -0.05 1.49 -24.78
C SER A 176 -0.22 3.01 -24.65
N SER A 177 0.76 3.75 -24.14
CA SER A 177 0.69 5.20 -24.05
C SER A 177 0.68 5.85 -25.43
N ASN A 178 -0.34 6.68 -25.69
CA ASN A 178 -0.42 7.51 -26.90
C ASN A 178 0.61 8.68 -26.90
N ASN A 179 1.41 8.85 -25.86
CA ASN A 179 2.41 9.90 -25.79
C ASN A 179 3.76 9.42 -26.31
N LEU A 180 4.10 9.88 -27.52
CA LEU A 180 5.36 9.55 -28.18
C LEU A 180 6.60 9.90 -27.34
N LEU A 181 6.56 11.01 -26.57
CA LEU A 181 7.68 11.43 -25.73
C LEU A 181 7.91 10.44 -24.57
N ILE A 182 6.84 9.92 -23.97
CA ILE A 182 6.96 8.90 -22.93
C ILE A 182 7.56 7.62 -23.51
N ARG A 183 7.10 7.17 -24.65
CA ARG A 183 7.65 5.99 -25.34
C ARG A 183 9.11 6.16 -25.74
N LEU A 184 9.55 7.37 -26.05
CA LEU A 184 10.93 7.65 -26.51
C LEU A 184 11.90 7.89 -25.35
N PHE A 185 11.46 8.58 -24.29
CA PHE A 185 12.35 9.04 -23.22
C PHE A 185 12.23 8.26 -21.92
N PHE A 186 11.15 7.48 -21.73
CA PHE A 186 10.98 6.71 -20.51
C PHE A 186 11.20 5.21 -20.81
N ARG A 187 12.31 4.67 -20.31
CA ARG A 187 12.60 3.24 -20.40
C ARG A 187 12.46 2.62 -19.01
N TYR A 188 11.57 1.62 -18.90
CA TYR A 188 11.54 0.76 -17.76
C TYR A 188 12.75 -0.17 -17.81
N PRO A 189 13.50 -0.36 -16.70
CA PRO A 189 14.60 -1.31 -16.69
C PRO A 189 14.07 -2.74 -16.74
N THR A 190 14.52 -3.50 -17.73
CA THR A 190 14.13 -4.90 -17.94
C THR A 190 15.37 -5.79 -17.89
N VAL A 191 15.17 -7.08 -17.65
CA VAL A 191 16.23 -8.11 -17.59
C VAL A 191 15.82 -9.33 -18.42
N SER A 192 16.76 -9.87 -19.19
CA SER A 192 16.52 -10.97 -20.12
C SER A 192 17.28 -12.26 -19.74
N ASN A 193 18.23 -12.18 -18.82
CA ASN A 193 19.10 -13.27 -18.41
C ASN A 193 19.59 -13.09 -16.95
N PRO A 194 20.18 -14.14 -16.34
CA PRO A 194 20.67 -14.08 -14.97
C PRO A 194 21.67 -12.98 -14.68
N GLU A 195 22.61 -12.70 -15.58
CA GLU A 195 23.65 -11.68 -15.39
C GLU A 195 23.06 -10.26 -15.34
N GLU A 196 22.04 -9.98 -16.18
CA GLU A 196 21.31 -8.71 -16.15
C GLU A 196 20.50 -8.56 -14.87
N ALA A 197 19.90 -9.67 -14.38
CA ALA A 197 19.15 -9.66 -13.13
C ALA A 197 20.05 -9.33 -11.93
N VAL A 198 21.21 -9.97 -11.79
CA VAL A 198 22.22 -9.67 -10.77
C VAL A 198 22.62 -8.20 -10.82
N LYS A 199 23.04 -7.70 -11.99
CA LYS A 199 23.44 -6.28 -12.17
C LYS A 199 22.33 -5.30 -11.80
N LEU A 200 21.05 -5.64 -12.08
CA LEU A 200 19.95 -4.74 -11.76
C LEU A 200 19.64 -4.78 -10.25
N VAL A 201 19.75 -5.93 -9.58
CA VAL A 201 19.62 -6.02 -8.11
C VAL A 201 20.69 -5.20 -7.44
N ASP A 202 21.97 -5.36 -7.82
CA ASP A 202 23.09 -4.58 -7.28
C ASP A 202 22.88 -3.07 -7.45
N LYS A 203 22.38 -2.68 -8.62
CA LYS A 203 22.02 -1.28 -8.89
C LYS A 203 20.95 -0.79 -7.94
N ARG A 204 19.87 -1.58 -7.67
CA ARG A 204 18.81 -1.20 -6.73
C ARG A 204 19.36 -1.06 -5.31
N VAL A 205 20.21 -1.98 -4.89
CA VAL A 205 20.89 -1.91 -3.59
C VAL A 205 21.76 -0.65 -3.49
N ALA A 206 22.55 -0.35 -4.50
CA ALA A 206 23.38 0.86 -4.56
C ALA A 206 22.52 2.15 -4.58
N GLU A 207 21.34 2.13 -5.18
CA GLU A 207 20.33 3.20 -5.13
C GLU A 207 19.60 3.25 -3.79
N GLY A 208 19.94 2.36 -2.84
CA GLY A 208 19.43 2.32 -1.47
C GLY A 208 18.04 1.68 -1.36
N ALA A 209 17.70 0.71 -2.19
CA ALA A 209 16.45 -0.05 -2.06
C ALA A 209 16.32 -0.67 -0.67
N ASP A 210 15.10 -0.61 -0.10
CA ASP A 210 14.81 -1.22 1.21
C ASP A 210 14.64 -2.75 1.05
N TYR A 211 14.08 -3.20 -0.07
CA TYR A 211 13.85 -4.58 -0.51
C TYR A 211 13.88 -4.64 -2.04
N ILE A 212 13.78 -5.82 -2.64
CA ILE A 212 13.77 -6.04 -4.09
C ILE A 212 12.38 -6.49 -4.53
N LYS A 213 11.80 -5.85 -5.54
CA LYS A 213 10.53 -6.23 -6.17
C LYS A 213 10.78 -6.95 -7.49
N ILE A 214 10.08 -8.07 -7.69
CA ILE A 214 10.14 -8.91 -8.91
C ILE A 214 8.73 -9.10 -9.43
N PHE A 215 8.52 -9.03 -10.75
CA PHE A 215 7.22 -9.26 -11.37
C PHE A 215 7.17 -10.65 -12.01
N ILE A 216 6.20 -11.47 -11.57
CA ILE A 216 5.88 -12.79 -12.14
C ILE A 216 4.41 -12.72 -12.56
N GLU A 217 4.15 -12.00 -13.67
CA GLU A 217 2.81 -11.65 -14.13
C GLU A 217 2.65 -11.98 -15.61
N ASP A 218 1.79 -12.94 -15.92
CA ASP A 218 1.48 -13.36 -17.30
C ASP A 218 0.33 -12.57 -17.94
N GLY A 219 -0.29 -11.68 -17.16
CA GLY A 219 -1.36 -10.80 -17.62
C GLY A 219 -2.77 -11.40 -17.55
N THR A 220 -2.91 -12.65 -17.17
CA THR A 220 -4.21 -13.35 -17.14
C THR A 220 -5.22 -12.61 -16.26
N CYS A 221 -4.87 -12.32 -15.00
CA CYS A 221 -5.78 -11.70 -14.05
C CYS A 221 -5.84 -10.17 -14.11
N ILE A 222 -5.02 -9.54 -14.95
CA ILE A 222 -4.96 -8.08 -15.10
C ILE A 222 -5.44 -7.57 -16.47
N GLY A 223 -6.06 -8.44 -17.27
CA GLY A 223 -6.65 -8.07 -18.56
C GLY A 223 -5.66 -7.94 -19.75
N PHE A 224 -4.46 -8.51 -19.63
CA PHE A 224 -3.41 -8.52 -20.65
C PHE A 224 -2.79 -9.92 -20.84
N PRO A 225 -3.57 -10.97 -21.12
CA PRO A 225 -3.05 -12.34 -21.15
C PRO A 225 -1.91 -12.50 -22.17
N GLY A 226 -0.89 -13.28 -21.77
CA GLY A 226 0.26 -13.58 -22.62
C GLY A 226 1.43 -12.60 -22.47
N LEU A 227 1.51 -11.84 -21.39
CA LEU A 227 2.70 -11.03 -21.07
C LEU A 227 3.92 -11.93 -20.84
N PRO A 228 5.11 -11.52 -21.32
CA PRO A 228 6.37 -12.21 -21.01
C PRO A 228 6.64 -12.24 -19.49
N VAL A 229 7.10 -13.39 -19.01
CA VAL A 229 7.50 -13.61 -17.61
C VAL A 229 8.96 -14.04 -17.56
N LEU A 230 9.68 -13.68 -16.50
CA LEU A 230 11.06 -14.13 -16.26
C LEU A 230 11.13 -15.66 -16.28
N ASN A 231 12.16 -16.25 -16.90
CA ASN A 231 12.43 -17.67 -16.76
C ASN A 231 12.97 -17.95 -15.35
N ASP A 232 12.92 -19.22 -14.94
CA ASP A 232 13.27 -19.61 -13.57
C ASP A 232 14.75 -19.37 -13.25
N GLU A 233 15.66 -19.48 -14.21
CA GLU A 233 17.08 -19.20 -14.02
C GLU A 233 17.31 -17.73 -13.66
N THR A 234 16.68 -16.81 -14.41
CA THR A 234 16.76 -15.35 -14.18
C THR A 234 16.08 -14.96 -12.86
N LEU A 235 14.91 -15.56 -12.56
CA LEU A 235 14.21 -15.37 -11.30
C LEU A 235 15.05 -15.80 -10.10
N ASN A 236 15.60 -17.01 -10.15
CA ASN A 236 16.48 -17.56 -9.11
C ASN A 236 17.73 -16.70 -8.90
N ALA A 237 18.34 -16.19 -9.99
CA ALA A 237 19.50 -15.31 -9.89
C ALA A 237 19.14 -13.99 -9.18
N ALA A 238 17.99 -13.39 -9.51
CA ALA A 238 17.50 -12.15 -8.86
C ALA A 238 17.28 -12.35 -7.35
N VAL A 239 16.61 -13.45 -6.95
CA VAL A 239 16.33 -13.75 -5.54
C VAL A 239 17.63 -14.02 -4.77
N LYS A 240 18.52 -14.84 -5.30
CA LYS A 240 19.83 -15.13 -4.69
C LYS A 240 20.65 -13.86 -4.48
N GLU A 241 20.68 -12.97 -5.48
CA GLU A 241 21.43 -11.72 -5.38
C GLU A 241 20.79 -10.74 -4.39
N ALA A 242 19.45 -10.69 -4.30
CA ALA A 242 18.77 -9.95 -3.24
C ALA A 242 19.21 -10.43 -1.85
N HIS A 243 19.19 -11.72 -1.61
CA HIS A 243 19.62 -12.35 -0.34
C HIS A 243 21.11 -12.14 -0.07
N HIS A 244 21.98 -12.25 -1.09
CA HIS A 244 23.42 -11.97 -0.97
C HIS A 244 23.68 -10.55 -0.44
N ASN A 245 22.86 -9.60 -0.88
CA ASN A 245 22.90 -8.19 -0.42
C ASN A 245 22.09 -7.94 0.86
N GLY A 246 21.59 -8.97 1.55
CA GLY A 246 20.79 -8.85 2.77
C GLY A 246 19.42 -8.16 2.55
N LYS A 247 18.85 -8.29 1.35
CA LYS A 247 17.55 -7.73 0.99
C LYS A 247 16.51 -8.82 0.80
N MET A 248 15.29 -8.56 1.27
CA MET A 248 14.13 -9.40 0.94
C MET A 248 13.80 -9.29 -0.55
N ALA A 249 13.37 -10.39 -1.16
CA ALA A 249 12.78 -10.45 -2.48
C ALA A 249 11.25 -10.60 -2.36
N ILE A 250 10.48 -9.68 -2.95
CA ILE A 250 9.02 -9.70 -2.92
C ILE A 250 8.52 -9.85 -4.36
N ALA A 251 7.73 -10.89 -4.61
CA ALA A 251 7.19 -11.19 -5.94
C ALA A 251 5.76 -10.68 -6.11
N HIS A 252 5.48 -9.98 -7.21
CA HIS A 252 4.13 -9.74 -7.69
C HIS A 252 3.62 -11.03 -8.35
N VAL A 253 2.49 -11.53 -7.91
CA VAL A 253 1.85 -12.74 -8.45
C VAL A 253 0.33 -12.58 -8.41
N THR A 254 -0.35 -12.97 -9.49
CA THR A 254 -1.83 -12.97 -9.53
C THR A 254 -2.38 -14.36 -9.89
N THR A 255 -1.50 -15.29 -10.32
CA THR A 255 -1.85 -16.67 -10.66
C THR A 255 -1.21 -17.68 -9.71
N ALA A 256 -1.86 -18.83 -9.50
CA ALA A 256 -1.33 -19.91 -8.66
C ALA A 256 0.01 -20.44 -9.21
N GLU A 257 0.18 -20.47 -10.54
CA GLU A 257 1.46 -20.86 -11.16
C GLU A 257 2.56 -19.85 -10.84
N GLY A 258 2.28 -18.53 -10.98
CA GLY A 258 3.22 -17.48 -10.58
C GLY A 258 3.63 -17.60 -9.12
N GLY A 259 2.66 -17.87 -8.22
CA GLY A 259 2.91 -18.10 -6.80
C GLY A 259 3.82 -19.30 -6.55
N ARG A 260 3.57 -20.44 -7.21
CA ARG A 260 4.45 -21.64 -7.06
C ARG A 260 5.88 -21.37 -7.51
N ARG A 261 6.06 -20.69 -8.64
CA ARG A 261 7.38 -20.30 -9.16
C ARG A 261 8.10 -19.34 -8.21
N ALA A 262 7.38 -18.36 -7.66
CA ALA A 262 7.93 -17.43 -6.67
C ALA A 262 8.47 -18.19 -5.43
N ILE A 263 7.66 -19.07 -4.85
CA ILE A 263 8.03 -19.86 -3.67
C ILE A 263 9.19 -20.81 -3.98
N ALA A 264 9.18 -21.47 -5.14
CA ALA A 264 10.29 -22.33 -5.57
C ALA A 264 11.61 -21.57 -5.74
N ALA A 265 11.56 -20.28 -6.14
CA ALA A 265 12.72 -19.40 -6.23
C ALA A 265 13.19 -18.88 -4.86
N GLY A 266 12.42 -19.06 -3.79
CA GLY A 266 12.77 -18.66 -2.43
C GLY A 266 12.48 -17.20 -2.10
N VAL A 267 11.43 -16.59 -2.66
CA VAL A 267 11.04 -15.21 -2.29
C VAL A 267 10.59 -15.14 -0.84
N ASP A 268 10.78 -13.98 -0.21
CA ASP A 268 10.40 -13.72 1.19
C ASP A 268 8.94 -13.30 1.36
N GLY A 269 8.31 -12.83 0.27
CA GLY A 269 6.92 -12.40 0.31
C GLY A 269 6.24 -12.40 -1.06
N LEU A 270 4.93 -12.66 -1.05
CA LEU A 270 4.06 -12.53 -2.21
C LEU A 270 3.26 -11.22 -2.10
N ALA A 271 3.36 -10.41 -3.14
CA ALA A 271 2.54 -9.23 -3.35
C ALA A 271 1.42 -9.61 -4.32
N HIS A 272 0.24 -9.49 -3.83
CA HIS A 272 -1.04 -10.10 -4.16
C HIS A 272 -1.13 -11.58 -3.76
N LEU A 273 -2.37 -12.02 -3.68
CA LEU A 273 -2.73 -13.42 -3.63
C LEU A 273 -3.24 -13.81 -5.03
N PHE A 274 -2.98 -15.03 -5.46
CA PHE A 274 -3.59 -15.54 -6.69
C PHE A 274 -5.13 -15.63 -6.53
N PHE A 275 -5.83 -15.38 -7.62
CA PHE A 275 -7.30 -15.44 -7.67
C PHE A 275 -7.82 -16.00 -9.01
N ASP A 276 -6.93 -16.67 -9.75
CA ASP A 276 -7.24 -17.44 -10.96
C ASP A 276 -7.79 -18.84 -10.67
N SER A 277 -7.67 -19.29 -9.42
CA SER A 277 -8.08 -20.61 -8.99
C SER A 277 -8.30 -20.68 -7.47
N GLN A 278 -9.00 -21.73 -7.03
CA GLN A 278 -9.14 -21.99 -5.60
C GLN A 278 -7.81 -22.44 -4.97
N PRO A 279 -7.55 -22.05 -3.71
CA PRO A 279 -6.35 -22.48 -3.01
C PRO A 279 -6.37 -23.98 -2.75
N THR A 280 -5.24 -24.64 -2.96
CA THR A 280 -5.06 -26.03 -2.55
C THR A 280 -4.37 -26.10 -1.19
N PRO A 281 -4.66 -27.10 -0.33
CA PRO A 281 -3.94 -27.29 0.94
C PRO A 281 -2.42 -27.32 0.74
N LYS A 282 -1.95 -28.04 -0.27
CA LYS A 282 -0.51 -28.12 -0.60
C LYS A 282 0.11 -26.73 -0.84
N PHE A 283 -0.57 -25.82 -1.50
CA PHE A 283 -0.02 -24.48 -1.77
C PHE A 283 0.15 -23.68 -0.47
N ALA A 284 -0.82 -23.76 0.45
CA ALA A 284 -0.72 -23.09 1.75
C ALA A 284 0.44 -23.68 2.58
N ASP A 285 0.60 -25.01 2.57
CA ASP A 285 1.69 -25.69 3.26
C ASP A 285 3.06 -25.35 2.66
N ASP A 286 3.17 -25.25 1.33
CA ASP A 286 4.40 -24.86 0.64
C ASP A 286 4.82 -23.43 1.03
N ILE A 287 3.87 -22.46 1.07
CA ILE A 287 4.15 -21.09 1.52
C ILE A 287 4.56 -21.06 3.00
N ALA A 288 3.82 -21.75 3.87
CA ALA A 288 4.13 -21.82 5.30
C ALA A 288 5.54 -22.40 5.53
N SER A 289 5.88 -23.49 4.82
CA SER A 289 7.20 -24.14 4.90
C SER A 289 8.34 -23.25 4.39
N SER A 290 8.08 -22.37 3.42
CA SER A 290 9.08 -21.43 2.91
C SER A 290 9.35 -20.27 3.87
N GLY A 291 8.45 -20.01 4.81
CA GLY A 291 8.51 -18.83 5.70
C GLY A 291 8.14 -17.51 5.03
N ALA A 292 7.67 -17.52 3.79
CA ALA A 292 7.21 -16.32 3.09
C ALA A 292 5.92 -15.74 3.73
N PHE A 293 5.78 -14.43 3.65
CA PHE A 293 4.55 -13.74 4.00
C PHE A 293 3.70 -13.43 2.75
N VAL A 294 2.43 -13.07 2.96
CA VAL A 294 1.52 -12.70 1.86
C VAL A 294 0.86 -11.34 2.14
N ILE A 295 0.83 -10.48 1.12
CA ILE A 295 0.09 -9.23 1.09
C ILE A 295 -1.08 -9.43 0.11
N PRO A 296 -2.27 -9.87 0.53
CA PRO A 296 -3.31 -10.34 -0.38
C PRO A 296 -3.91 -9.25 -1.27
N THR A 297 -3.94 -8.00 -0.82
CA THR A 297 -4.56 -6.86 -1.51
C THR A 297 -6.00 -7.15 -1.97
N LEU A 298 -6.82 -7.62 -1.03
CA LEU A 298 -8.21 -8.02 -1.31
C LEU A 298 -9.04 -6.90 -1.94
N VAL A 299 -8.76 -5.63 -1.59
CA VAL A 299 -9.42 -4.48 -2.21
C VAL A 299 -9.14 -4.39 -3.71
N THR A 300 -7.91 -4.70 -4.13
CA THR A 300 -7.51 -4.72 -5.55
C THR A 300 -8.13 -5.90 -6.28
N ILE A 301 -8.09 -7.10 -5.68
CA ILE A 301 -8.78 -8.29 -6.22
C ILE A 301 -10.28 -8.01 -6.36
N SER A 302 -10.91 -7.43 -5.33
CA SER A 302 -12.33 -7.04 -5.37
C SER A 302 -12.64 -6.12 -6.55
N SER A 303 -11.78 -5.12 -6.78
CA SER A 303 -11.92 -4.22 -7.93
C SER A 303 -11.67 -4.93 -9.27
N ALA A 304 -10.69 -5.84 -9.34
CA ALA A 304 -10.36 -6.59 -10.55
C ALA A 304 -11.51 -7.49 -11.01
N VAL A 305 -12.24 -8.10 -10.07
CA VAL A 305 -13.41 -8.94 -10.37
C VAL A 305 -14.72 -8.14 -10.52
N GLY A 306 -14.64 -6.80 -10.52
CA GLY A 306 -15.78 -5.93 -10.88
C GLY A 306 -16.51 -5.26 -9.71
N ASN A 307 -16.13 -5.50 -8.45
CA ASN A 307 -16.73 -4.81 -7.31
C ASN A 307 -16.17 -3.38 -7.18
N ASN A 308 -17.02 -2.41 -6.88
CA ASN A 308 -16.60 -1.05 -6.56
C ASN A 308 -16.65 -0.80 -5.05
N ALA A 309 -16.09 0.33 -4.63
CA ALA A 309 -16.05 0.77 -3.24
C ALA A 309 -17.01 1.95 -2.98
N SER A 310 -18.17 2.00 -3.66
CA SER A 310 -19.14 3.10 -3.53
C SER A 310 -19.67 3.27 -2.10
N ALA A 311 -19.83 2.19 -1.34
CA ALA A 311 -20.22 2.26 0.06
C ALA A 311 -19.16 2.99 0.91
N LEU A 312 -17.86 2.73 0.65
CA LEU A 312 -16.76 3.45 1.30
C LEU A 312 -16.75 4.93 0.89
N ALA A 313 -16.98 5.23 -0.40
CA ALA A 313 -17.06 6.61 -0.89
C ALA A 313 -18.23 7.39 -0.27
N ALA A 314 -19.35 6.73 0.02
CA ALA A 314 -20.53 7.34 0.65
C ALA A 314 -20.39 7.53 2.16
N ASP A 315 -19.45 6.85 2.83
CA ASP A 315 -19.19 7.02 4.26
C ASP A 315 -18.67 8.44 4.54
N LYS A 316 -19.35 9.18 5.42
CA LYS A 316 -18.98 10.54 5.79
C LYS A 316 -17.59 10.65 6.41
N ARG A 317 -17.12 9.60 7.08
CA ARG A 317 -15.78 9.50 7.66
C ARG A 317 -14.70 9.50 6.57
N VAL A 318 -15.05 9.05 5.36
CA VAL A 318 -14.19 8.99 4.17
C VAL A 318 -14.40 10.21 3.28
N SER A 319 -15.66 10.48 2.88
CA SER A 319 -15.98 11.56 1.93
C SER A 319 -15.59 12.95 2.43
N SER A 320 -15.54 13.18 3.73
CA SER A 320 -15.07 14.44 4.32
C SER A 320 -13.56 14.66 4.25
N ARG A 321 -12.77 13.63 3.88
CA ARG A 321 -11.29 13.65 3.87
C ARG A 321 -10.69 13.53 2.49
N LEU A 322 -11.39 12.88 1.55
CA LEU A 322 -10.92 12.64 0.20
C LEU A 322 -11.32 13.76 -0.77
N SER A 323 -10.48 13.97 -1.76
CA SER A 323 -10.85 14.81 -2.91
C SER A 323 -11.85 14.09 -3.82
N GLN A 324 -12.63 14.86 -4.61
CA GLN A 324 -13.64 14.31 -5.51
C GLN A 324 -13.07 13.25 -6.47
N LYS A 325 -11.84 13.47 -6.98
CA LYS A 325 -11.17 12.50 -7.87
C LYS A 325 -10.99 11.10 -7.25
N TRP A 326 -10.73 11.03 -5.94
CA TRP A 326 -10.62 9.78 -5.20
C TRP A 326 -11.99 9.17 -4.90
N LEU A 327 -13.01 9.98 -4.59
CA LEU A 327 -14.39 9.50 -4.44
C LEU A 327 -14.93 8.93 -5.75
N ASP A 328 -14.62 9.57 -6.88
CA ASP A 328 -14.96 9.07 -8.21
C ASP A 328 -14.22 7.76 -8.52
N SER A 329 -12.97 7.62 -8.07
CA SER A 329 -12.20 6.37 -8.20
C SER A 329 -12.86 5.23 -7.41
N LEU A 330 -13.18 5.46 -6.12
CA LEU A 330 -13.85 4.46 -5.27
C LEU A 330 -15.20 4.00 -5.84
N SER A 331 -15.89 4.87 -6.57
CA SER A 331 -17.19 4.56 -7.19
C SER A 331 -17.09 3.73 -8.48
N ARG A 332 -15.88 3.35 -8.89
CA ARG A 332 -15.59 2.53 -10.07
C ARG A 332 -14.96 1.21 -9.66
N SER A 333 -14.74 0.34 -10.64
CA SER A 333 -13.93 -0.88 -10.49
C SER A 333 -13.03 -1.04 -11.71
N MET A 334 -11.96 -1.81 -11.58
CA MET A 334 -11.09 -2.19 -12.70
C MET A 334 -11.81 -3.11 -13.65
N ASN A 335 -12.56 -4.12 -13.12
CA ASN A 335 -13.32 -5.11 -13.86
C ASN A 335 -12.52 -5.75 -15.01
N VAL A 336 -11.28 -6.14 -14.71
CA VAL A 336 -10.32 -6.70 -15.69
C VAL A 336 -10.32 -8.23 -15.70
N TYR A 337 -10.89 -8.85 -14.66
CA TYR A 337 -11.02 -10.31 -14.50
C TYR A 337 -12.40 -10.67 -13.91
N PRO A 338 -13.51 -10.39 -14.63
CA PRO A 338 -14.87 -10.54 -14.12
C PRO A 338 -15.30 -11.99 -13.87
N GLU A 339 -14.61 -12.98 -14.42
CA GLU A 339 -14.80 -14.41 -14.17
C GLU A 339 -14.22 -14.87 -12.81
N GLY A 340 -13.33 -14.08 -12.20
CA GLY A 340 -12.75 -14.35 -10.90
C GLY A 340 -13.78 -14.17 -9.77
N LYS A 341 -13.48 -14.75 -8.61
CA LYS A 341 -14.35 -14.68 -7.43
C LYS A 341 -13.57 -14.18 -6.22
N LEU A 342 -14.09 -13.17 -5.56
CA LEU A 342 -13.48 -12.64 -4.33
C LEU A 342 -13.49 -13.71 -3.21
N GLU A 343 -14.50 -14.59 -3.20
CA GLU A 343 -14.60 -15.70 -2.25
C GLU A 343 -13.45 -16.70 -2.36
N ASP A 344 -12.88 -16.90 -3.56
CA ASP A 344 -11.71 -17.76 -3.76
C ASP A 344 -10.48 -17.12 -3.11
N ALA A 345 -10.32 -15.78 -3.21
CA ALA A 345 -9.28 -15.05 -2.50
C ALA A 345 -9.49 -15.08 -0.97
N PHE A 346 -10.72 -14.99 -0.48
CA PHE A 346 -11.05 -15.16 0.95
C PHE A 346 -10.66 -16.55 1.44
N ALA A 347 -11.01 -17.60 0.68
CA ALA A 347 -10.61 -18.97 1.01
C ALA A 347 -9.09 -19.12 1.02
N GLY A 348 -8.38 -18.44 0.10
CA GLY A 348 -6.92 -18.38 0.04
C GLY A 348 -6.32 -17.76 1.30
N VAL A 349 -6.80 -16.58 1.72
CA VAL A 349 -6.36 -15.93 2.95
C VAL A 349 -6.54 -16.85 4.15
N MET A 350 -7.68 -17.52 4.27
CA MET A 350 -7.95 -18.40 5.41
C MET A 350 -7.15 -19.69 5.37
N ALA A 351 -6.86 -20.24 4.19
CA ALA A 351 -5.97 -21.40 4.07
C ALA A 351 -4.55 -21.06 4.54
N LEU A 352 -4.02 -19.91 4.12
CA LEU A 352 -2.70 -19.41 4.51
C LEU A 352 -2.64 -19.07 6.00
N HIS A 353 -3.65 -18.38 6.53
CA HIS A 353 -3.75 -18.05 7.95
C HIS A 353 -3.75 -19.30 8.83
N LYS A 354 -4.55 -20.32 8.48
CA LYS A 354 -4.58 -21.60 9.20
C LYS A 354 -3.26 -22.37 9.12
N ALA A 355 -2.50 -22.20 8.04
CA ALA A 355 -1.16 -22.76 7.88
C ALA A 355 -0.07 -21.97 8.62
N GLY A 356 -0.42 -20.87 9.29
CA GLY A 356 0.50 -20.03 10.07
C GLY A 356 1.32 -19.04 9.22
N VAL A 357 0.87 -18.74 8.00
CA VAL A 357 1.49 -17.73 7.14
C VAL A 357 1.14 -16.34 7.65
N ASP A 358 2.11 -15.46 7.76
CA ASP A 358 1.88 -14.05 8.08
C ASP A 358 1.12 -13.36 6.94
N ILE A 359 -0.05 -12.81 7.27
CA ILE A 359 -0.86 -11.97 6.37
C ILE A 359 -0.59 -10.50 6.70
N LEU A 360 -0.27 -9.71 5.69
CA LEU A 360 -0.02 -8.27 5.80
C LEU A 360 -1.10 -7.51 5.02
N ALA A 361 -1.68 -6.48 5.61
CA ALA A 361 -2.64 -5.63 4.92
C ALA A 361 -1.93 -4.69 3.95
N GLY A 362 -2.42 -4.61 2.72
CA GLY A 362 -1.93 -3.73 1.66
C GLY A 362 -2.99 -3.50 0.60
N CYS A 363 -2.94 -2.36 -0.09
CA CYS A 363 -4.04 -1.92 -0.96
C CYS A 363 -3.73 -1.96 -2.45
N ASP A 364 -2.48 -1.89 -2.85
CA ASP A 364 -2.04 -1.65 -4.24
C ASP A 364 -2.64 -0.38 -4.87
N VAL A 365 -2.99 0.59 -4.03
CA VAL A 365 -3.50 1.87 -4.51
C VAL A 365 -2.42 2.60 -5.31
N SER A 366 -2.83 3.23 -6.43
CA SER A 366 -1.92 3.97 -7.31
C SER A 366 -2.50 5.34 -7.65
N GLU A 367 -3.11 5.50 -8.81
CA GLU A 367 -3.67 6.78 -9.29
C GLU A 367 -5.18 6.73 -9.46
N PRO A 368 -5.87 7.88 -9.25
CA PRO A 368 -7.32 7.96 -9.38
C PRO A 368 -7.72 8.09 -10.87
N ILE A 369 -7.44 7.04 -11.65
CA ILE A 369 -7.78 6.93 -13.06
C ILE A 369 -8.82 5.82 -13.30
N PRO A 370 -9.62 5.90 -14.36
CA PRO A 370 -10.71 4.95 -14.60
C PRO A 370 -10.27 3.47 -14.65
N SER A 371 -9.09 3.19 -15.19
CA SER A 371 -8.55 1.83 -15.31
C SER A 371 -7.98 1.25 -14.02
N LEU A 372 -7.85 2.06 -12.96
CA LEU A 372 -7.39 1.68 -11.63
C LEU A 372 -8.43 2.08 -10.57
N GLY A 373 -9.72 1.98 -10.91
CA GLY A 373 -10.83 2.33 -10.02
C GLY A 373 -10.97 1.40 -8.82
N GLY A 374 -11.78 1.82 -7.85
CA GLY A 374 -12.07 1.05 -6.64
C GLY A 374 -11.14 1.35 -5.46
N LEU A 375 -10.10 2.16 -5.63
CA LEU A 375 -9.05 2.37 -4.65
C LEU A 375 -8.83 3.87 -4.34
N ALA A 376 -8.38 4.17 -3.11
CA ALA A 376 -7.94 5.50 -2.68
C ALA A 376 -6.91 5.41 -1.55
N HIS A 377 -5.86 6.25 -1.58
CA HIS A 377 -4.83 6.29 -0.55
C HIS A 377 -5.41 6.44 0.85
N GLY A 378 -4.93 5.63 1.77
CA GLY A 378 -5.35 5.56 3.15
C GLY A 378 -6.73 4.93 3.36
N ALA A 379 -7.77 5.40 2.66
CA ALA A 379 -9.13 4.88 2.82
C ALA A 379 -9.25 3.39 2.48
N SER A 380 -8.57 2.94 1.43
CA SER A 380 -8.61 1.53 0.99
C SER A 380 -7.97 0.58 1.99
N LEU A 381 -7.02 1.03 2.82
CA LEU A 381 -6.47 0.16 3.88
C LEU A 381 -7.53 -0.22 4.92
N HIS A 382 -8.42 0.71 5.27
CA HIS A 382 -9.53 0.37 6.18
C HIS A 382 -10.51 -0.62 5.55
N GLN A 383 -10.73 -0.54 4.24
CA GLN A 383 -11.54 -1.54 3.51
C GLN A 383 -10.80 -2.88 3.44
N GLU A 384 -9.50 -2.89 3.23
CA GLU A 384 -8.68 -4.12 3.28
C GLU A 384 -8.84 -4.83 4.63
N LEU A 385 -8.77 -4.08 5.75
CA LEU A 385 -9.00 -4.62 7.08
C LEU A 385 -10.42 -5.23 7.22
N GLN A 386 -11.44 -4.57 6.66
CA GLN A 386 -12.82 -5.10 6.66
C GLN A 386 -12.94 -6.37 5.82
N LEU A 387 -12.25 -6.43 4.67
CA LEU A 387 -12.23 -7.62 3.81
C LEU A 387 -11.46 -8.78 4.46
N LEU A 388 -10.37 -8.51 5.16
CA LEU A 388 -9.66 -9.53 5.95
C LEU A 388 -10.55 -10.13 7.04
N VAL A 389 -11.33 -9.30 7.72
CA VAL A 389 -12.34 -9.79 8.70
C VAL A 389 -13.47 -10.54 8.00
N ALA A 390 -13.96 -10.07 6.85
CA ALA A 390 -14.95 -10.78 6.05
C ALA A 390 -14.44 -12.14 5.54
N ALA A 391 -13.14 -12.26 5.25
CA ALA A 391 -12.49 -13.51 4.91
C ALA A 391 -12.43 -14.49 6.09
N GLY A 392 -12.47 -13.99 7.36
CA GLY A 392 -12.52 -14.82 8.55
C GLY A 392 -11.46 -14.54 9.61
N LEU A 393 -10.58 -13.55 9.41
CA LEU A 393 -9.67 -13.08 10.47
C LEU A 393 -10.47 -12.40 11.59
N THR A 394 -10.02 -12.49 12.82
CA THR A 394 -10.54 -11.64 13.90
C THR A 394 -10.15 -10.17 13.67
N PRO A 395 -10.91 -9.20 14.21
CA PRO A 395 -10.53 -7.80 14.14
C PRO A 395 -9.11 -7.51 14.67
N ILE A 396 -8.67 -8.22 15.72
CA ILE A 396 -7.32 -8.09 16.27
C ILE A 396 -6.27 -8.56 15.25
N GLU A 397 -6.47 -9.72 14.62
CA GLU A 397 -5.54 -10.23 13.59
C GLU A 397 -5.47 -9.29 12.37
N ALA A 398 -6.61 -8.73 11.94
CA ALA A 398 -6.63 -7.71 10.91
C ALA A 398 -5.85 -6.45 11.31
N LEU A 399 -5.97 -5.98 12.55
CA LEU A 399 -5.17 -4.86 13.06
C LEU A 399 -3.67 -5.21 13.15
N GLN A 400 -3.32 -6.43 13.55
CA GLN A 400 -1.94 -6.91 13.53
C GLN A 400 -1.38 -6.92 12.09
N ALA A 401 -2.18 -7.32 11.10
CA ALA A 401 -1.81 -7.32 9.68
C ALA A 401 -1.48 -5.91 9.14
N ALA A 402 -1.95 -4.84 9.77
CA ALA A 402 -1.64 -3.46 9.42
C ALA A 402 -0.74 -2.74 10.44
N THR A 403 -0.16 -3.43 11.42
CA THR A 403 0.67 -2.80 12.48
C THR A 403 1.92 -3.61 12.78
N SER A 404 1.83 -4.55 13.72
CA SER A 404 3.00 -5.30 14.24
C SER A 404 3.56 -6.29 13.22
N THR A 405 2.72 -6.96 12.44
CA THR A 405 3.17 -7.95 11.45
C THR A 405 4.03 -7.32 10.35
N PRO A 406 3.61 -6.27 9.63
CA PRO A 406 4.48 -5.61 8.66
C PRO A 406 5.70 -4.96 9.32
N ALA A 407 5.56 -4.38 10.52
CA ALA A 407 6.71 -3.82 11.22
C ALA A 407 7.78 -4.88 11.50
N ARG A 408 7.39 -6.09 11.90
CA ARG A 408 8.29 -7.22 12.13
C ARG A 408 8.91 -7.71 10.81
N ARG A 409 8.09 -7.96 9.77
CA ARG A 409 8.56 -8.51 8.49
C ARG A 409 9.51 -7.57 7.75
N PHE A 410 9.28 -6.27 7.82
CA PHE A 410 10.13 -5.26 7.18
C PHE A 410 11.19 -4.65 8.11
N ALA A 411 11.45 -5.29 9.26
CA ALA A 411 12.44 -4.87 10.25
C ALA A 411 12.29 -3.39 10.70
N LEU A 412 11.06 -2.91 10.79
CA LEU A 412 10.72 -1.55 11.24
C LEU A 412 10.64 -1.53 12.78
N ALA A 413 11.78 -1.70 13.45
CA ALA A 413 11.85 -1.93 14.89
C ALA A 413 11.31 -0.77 15.75
N ASP A 414 11.16 0.42 15.17
CA ASP A 414 10.73 1.63 15.86
C ASP A 414 9.21 1.88 15.84
N ARG A 415 8.40 1.05 15.14
CA ARG A 415 6.95 1.30 14.92
C ARG A 415 6.11 0.02 14.96
N GLY A 416 4.81 0.16 14.65
CA GLY A 416 3.86 -0.97 14.65
C GLY A 416 3.46 -1.43 16.06
N ARG A 417 3.91 -0.72 17.11
CA ARG A 417 3.57 -1.02 18.50
C ARG A 417 3.51 0.23 19.37
N ILE A 418 2.74 0.17 20.45
CA ILE A 418 2.75 1.14 21.55
C ILE A 418 3.58 0.55 22.70
N ALA A 419 4.82 1.01 22.80
CA ALA A 419 5.75 0.59 23.85
C ALA A 419 6.78 1.71 24.11
N PRO A 420 7.40 1.78 25.30
CA PRO A 420 8.48 2.73 25.55
C PRO A 420 9.59 2.63 24.49
N LYS A 421 10.08 3.78 24.03
CA LYS A 421 11.07 3.94 22.95
C LYS A 421 10.54 3.67 21.53
N ALA A 422 9.32 3.21 21.36
CA ALA A 422 8.71 3.17 20.03
C ALA A 422 8.44 4.59 19.52
N ARG A 423 8.54 4.80 18.22
CA ARG A 423 8.19 6.06 17.59
C ARG A 423 6.69 6.34 17.80
N ALA A 424 6.37 7.56 18.19
CA ALA A 424 4.99 7.97 18.42
C ALA A 424 4.27 8.25 17.08
N ASP A 425 4.12 7.21 16.29
CA ASP A 425 3.22 7.10 15.14
C ASP A 425 1.98 6.39 15.66
N LEU A 426 0.92 7.15 15.93
CA LEU A 426 -0.24 6.69 16.67
C LEU A 426 -1.54 7.12 15.99
N LEU A 427 -2.57 6.31 16.18
CA LEU A 427 -3.93 6.55 15.72
C LEU A 427 -4.90 6.42 16.89
N LEU A 428 -5.71 7.45 17.14
CA LEU A 428 -6.81 7.44 18.08
C LEU A 428 -8.13 7.42 17.30
N VAL A 429 -8.95 6.41 17.51
CA VAL A 429 -10.24 6.24 16.86
C VAL A 429 -11.37 6.17 17.89
N ASP A 430 -12.53 6.72 17.56
CA ASP A 430 -13.74 6.54 18.36
C ASP A 430 -14.24 5.09 18.24
N GLY A 431 -14.69 4.51 19.36
CA GLY A 431 -15.17 3.13 19.41
C GLY A 431 -14.08 2.09 19.70
N ASP A 432 -14.33 0.86 19.26
CA ASP A 432 -13.52 -0.33 19.56
C ASP A 432 -13.21 -1.15 18.31
N PRO A 433 -12.14 -0.83 17.55
CA PRO A 433 -11.77 -1.55 16.34
C PRO A 433 -11.31 -3.00 16.62
N THR A 434 -11.07 -3.37 17.89
CA THR A 434 -10.72 -4.75 18.26
C THR A 434 -11.91 -5.68 18.30
N THR A 435 -13.12 -5.12 18.26
CA THR A 435 -14.41 -5.85 18.15
C THR A 435 -15.19 -5.47 16.89
N ASN A 436 -15.12 -4.20 16.46
CA ASN A 436 -15.74 -3.71 15.23
C ASN A 436 -14.67 -3.02 14.37
N ILE A 437 -14.13 -3.74 13.40
CA ILE A 437 -13.03 -3.24 12.57
C ILE A 437 -13.37 -1.95 11.81
N SER A 438 -14.67 -1.67 11.53
CA SER A 438 -15.11 -0.43 10.87
C SER A 438 -14.83 0.82 11.71
N ASP A 439 -14.62 0.69 13.02
CA ASP A 439 -14.28 1.82 13.89
C ASP A 439 -12.88 2.40 13.61
N THR A 440 -12.03 1.69 12.88
CA THR A 440 -10.75 2.23 12.38
C THR A 440 -10.94 3.50 11.54
N LEU A 441 -12.08 3.67 10.86
CA LEU A 441 -12.44 4.88 10.10
C LEU A 441 -12.87 6.06 10.99
N SER A 442 -13.23 5.81 12.26
CA SER A 442 -13.74 6.85 13.18
C SER A 442 -12.58 7.66 13.79
N ILE A 443 -11.73 8.22 12.94
CA ILE A 443 -10.47 8.85 13.32
C ILE A 443 -10.71 10.14 14.11
N ARG A 444 -10.28 10.14 15.39
CA ARG A 444 -10.27 11.30 16.29
C ARG A 444 -8.97 12.10 16.15
N ALA A 445 -7.82 11.44 16.11
CA ALA A 445 -6.51 12.07 15.96
C ALA A 445 -5.46 11.11 15.41
N VAL A 446 -4.47 11.67 14.72
CA VAL A 446 -3.30 10.96 14.18
C VAL A 446 -2.04 11.66 14.66
N TRP A 447 -1.03 10.89 15.06
CA TRP A 447 0.31 11.40 15.34
C TRP A 447 1.32 10.76 14.42
N ARG A 448 2.20 11.60 13.88
CA ARG A 448 3.38 11.19 13.13
C ARG A 448 4.62 11.74 13.83
N GLN A 449 5.48 10.85 14.33
CA GLN A 449 6.66 11.26 15.13
C GLN A 449 6.29 12.16 16.33
N GLY A 450 5.22 11.84 17.06
CA GLY A 450 4.75 12.60 18.20
C GLY A 450 4.10 13.95 17.88
N VAL A 451 4.02 14.32 16.60
CA VAL A 451 3.31 15.52 16.14
C VAL A 451 1.90 15.14 15.75
N GLN A 452 0.92 15.71 16.44
CA GLN A 452 -0.48 15.54 16.07
C GLN A 452 -0.77 16.24 14.74
N LEU A 453 -1.38 15.53 13.80
CA LEU A 453 -1.86 16.09 12.57
C LEU A 453 -2.95 17.12 12.86
N LYS A 454 -2.81 18.33 12.31
CA LYS A 454 -3.84 19.34 12.41
C LYS A 454 -4.99 19.02 11.45
N LYS A 455 -6.22 19.14 11.97
CA LYS A 455 -7.44 19.03 11.14
C LYS A 455 -7.51 20.14 10.11
#